data_9bf00f56f451c26676d4ed84b730c932
#
_entry.id   9bf00f56f451c26676d4ed84b730c932
#
_cell.length_a   1.000
_cell.length_b   1.000
_cell.length_c   1.000
_cell.angle_alpha   90.00
_cell.angle_beta   90.00
_cell.angle_gamma   90.00
#
_symmetry.space_group_name_H-M   'P 1'
#
loop_
_entity.id
_entity.type
_entity.pdbx_description
1 polymer ?
#
loop_
_entity_poly.entity_id
_entity_poly.type
_entity_poly.pdbx_seq_one_letter_code
_entity_poly.pdbx_strand_id
1 'polypeptide(L)'
;GKDSGVMLNLVLKYMRERGITKKIGVQILDNEANYELSLEFMHSIIQKNLDLLDVYWCCLPITLPCTVSSYAIEWQCWGERDKDRWIRPMLDQPYIVNFHNHPFDFFEEDMSYDEFWDGFAEWYSQGKTCANLIGIRTAESLNRFRAIMNERKETMGGMMWTKKNTAHTYNCYPIYDWRTED
;
A
#
# COMPACT_ATOMS: atom_id res chain seq x y z
N GLY A 1 -0.35 8.10 3.34
CA GLY A 1 -1.05 9.26 3.91
C GLY A 1 -1.34 9.07 5.39
N LYS A 2 -1.85 10.12 6.07
CA LYS A 2 -2.07 10.12 7.53
C LYS A 2 -2.97 8.96 8.00
N ASP A 3 -4.05 8.68 7.28
CA ASP A 3 -5.02 7.67 7.69
C ASP A 3 -4.44 6.24 7.68
N SER A 4 -3.60 5.92 6.70
CA SER A 4 -2.84 4.67 6.70
C SER A 4 -1.84 4.61 7.87
N GLY A 5 -1.23 5.75 8.22
CA GLY A 5 -0.34 5.84 9.39
C GLY A 5 -1.09 5.63 10.70
N VAL A 6 -2.29 6.22 10.86
CA VAL A 6 -3.15 6.00 12.03
C VAL A 6 -3.54 4.54 12.14
N MET A 7 -4.03 3.95 11.04
CA MET A 7 -4.41 2.54 10.99
C MET A 7 -3.25 1.63 11.37
N LEU A 8 -2.05 1.85 10.81
CA LEU A 8 -0.86 1.06 11.15
C LEU A 8 -0.52 1.17 12.65
N ASN A 9 -0.56 2.37 13.20
CA ASN A 9 -0.31 2.55 14.64
C ASN A 9 -1.34 1.84 15.52
N LEU A 10 -2.62 1.83 15.13
CA LEU A 10 -3.65 1.07 15.85
C LEU A 10 -3.39 -0.44 15.82
N VAL A 11 -3.00 -0.97 14.66
CA VAL A 11 -2.64 -2.38 14.51
C VAL A 11 -1.43 -2.72 15.37
N LEU A 12 -0.38 -1.92 15.32
CA LEU A 12 0.83 -2.11 16.13
C LEU A 12 0.54 -2.05 17.64
N LYS A 13 -0.30 -1.09 18.06
CA LYS A 13 -0.77 -1.00 19.46
C LYS A 13 -1.48 -2.28 19.87
N TYR A 14 -2.44 -2.74 19.07
CA TYR A 14 -3.16 -3.99 19.32
C TYR A 14 -2.23 -5.20 19.41
N MET A 15 -1.27 -5.31 18.50
CA MET A 15 -0.28 -6.40 18.51
C MET A 15 0.53 -6.41 19.81
N ARG A 16 1.02 -5.24 20.24
CA ARG A 16 1.79 -5.10 21.48
C ARG A 16 0.97 -5.45 22.72
N GLU A 17 -0.27 -4.97 22.80
CA GLU A 17 -1.19 -5.26 23.90
C GLU A 17 -1.54 -6.75 24.02
N ARG A 18 -1.53 -7.48 22.89
CA ARG A 18 -1.82 -8.92 22.82
C ARG A 18 -0.57 -9.81 22.82
N GLY A 19 0.62 -9.24 22.89
CA GLY A 19 1.86 -9.99 22.83
C GLY A 19 2.08 -10.72 21.51
N ILE A 20 1.53 -10.19 20.40
CA ILE A 20 1.69 -10.77 19.06
C ILE A 20 3.08 -10.39 18.55
N THR A 21 3.91 -11.39 18.28
CA THR A 21 5.29 -11.21 17.79
C THR A 21 5.45 -11.54 16.30
N LYS A 22 4.41 -12.14 15.69
CA LYS A 22 4.42 -12.41 14.25
C LYS A 22 4.38 -11.09 13.48
N LYS A 23 5.35 -10.87 12.60
CA LYS A 23 5.41 -9.67 11.74
C LYS A 23 4.22 -9.61 10.77
N ILE A 24 3.82 -8.39 10.47
CA ILE A 24 2.85 -8.07 9.42
C ILE A 24 3.55 -7.39 8.25
N GLY A 25 3.09 -7.68 7.03
CA GLY A 25 3.59 -7.03 5.81
C GLY A 25 3.12 -5.58 5.72
N VAL A 26 4.05 -4.69 5.40
CA VAL A 26 3.73 -3.29 5.07
C VAL A 26 4.26 -2.99 3.69
N GLN A 27 3.34 -2.78 2.76
CA GLN A 27 3.65 -2.35 1.40
C GLN A 27 3.58 -0.83 1.30
N ILE A 28 4.64 -0.23 0.75
CA ILE A 28 4.70 1.18 0.38
C ILE A 28 5.07 1.25 -1.10
N LEU A 29 4.15 1.74 -1.92
CA LEU A 29 4.46 2.06 -3.32
C LEU A 29 4.98 3.48 -3.39
N ASP A 30 6.24 3.60 -3.72
CA ASP A 30 6.94 4.87 -3.86
C ASP A 30 6.94 5.30 -5.33
N ASN A 31 6.28 6.39 -5.60
CA ASN A 31 6.10 6.93 -6.96
C ASN A 31 7.06 8.07 -7.28
N GLU A 32 8.23 8.14 -6.65
CA GLU A 32 9.23 9.22 -6.76
C GLU A 32 8.75 10.61 -6.27
N ALA A 33 7.49 10.98 -6.57
CA ALA A 33 6.93 12.32 -6.36
C ALA A 33 6.35 12.53 -4.96
N ASN A 34 6.71 11.68 -4.00
CA ASN A 34 6.27 11.85 -2.61
C ASN A 34 6.94 13.07 -1.97
N TYR A 35 6.16 13.83 -1.19
CA TYR A 35 6.70 14.93 -0.39
C TYR A 35 7.70 14.42 0.66
N GLU A 36 8.78 15.16 0.87
CA GLU A 36 9.85 14.82 1.82
C GLU A 36 9.32 14.53 3.23
N LEU A 37 8.48 15.40 3.76
CA LEU A 37 7.83 15.19 5.08
C LEU A 37 7.00 13.90 5.15
N SER A 38 6.41 13.46 4.04
CA SER A 38 5.68 12.18 3.98
C SER A 38 6.63 11.00 4.03
N LEU A 39 7.78 11.10 3.36
CA LEU A 39 8.84 10.08 3.40
C LEU A 39 9.43 9.96 4.81
N GLU A 40 9.79 11.07 5.43
CA GLU A 40 10.30 11.14 6.81
C GLU A 40 9.31 10.54 7.82
N PHE A 41 8.03 10.89 7.68
CA PHE A 41 6.97 10.35 8.54
C PHE A 41 6.86 8.82 8.40
N MET A 42 6.78 8.30 7.18
CA MET A 42 6.71 6.86 6.93
C MET A 42 7.97 6.15 7.47
N HIS A 43 9.14 6.70 7.16
CA HIS A 43 10.41 6.18 7.64
C HIS A 43 10.46 6.13 9.18
N SER A 44 10.01 7.18 9.85
CA SER A 44 10.01 7.23 11.32
C SER A 44 9.12 6.17 11.97
N ILE A 45 7.97 5.86 11.37
CA ILE A 45 7.08 4.79 11.84
C ILE A 45 7.73 3.43 11.65
N ILE A 46 8.31 3.19 10.47
CA ILE A 46 8.96 1.93 10.14
C ILE A 46 10.11 1.64 11.10
N GLN A 47 11.04 2.59 11.24
CA GLN A 47 12.24 2.42 12.07
C GLN A 47 11.92 2.06 13.53
N LYS A 48 10.84 2.61 14.07
CA LYS A 48 10.41 2.34 15.45
C LYS A 48 9.75 0.97 15.64
N ASN A 49 9.40 0.27 14.55
CA ASN A 49 8.56 -0.92 14.62
C ASN A 49 9.07 -2.09 13.75
N LEU A 50 10.34 -2.10 13.37
CA LEU A 50 10.94 -3.17 12.57
C LEU A 50 10.85 -4.56 13.22
N ASP A 51 10.66 -4.60 14.52
CA ASP A 51 10.43 -5.81 15.30
C ASP A 51 9.09 -6.50 14.93
N LEU A 52 8.09 -5.72 14.52
CA LEU A 52 6.74 -6.20 14.16
C LEU A 52 6.41 -6.05 12.66
N LEU A 53 7.29 -5.41 11.88
CA LEU A 53 7.04 -5.13 10.47
C LEU A 53 7.95 -5.92 9.55
N ASP A 54 7.33 -6.44 8.49
CA ASP A 54 7.98 -6.97 7.29
C ASP A 54 7.74 -5.96 6.17
N VAL A 55 8.77 -5.15 5.87
CA VAL A 55 8.60 -3.92 5.09
C VAL A 55 9.02 -4.13 3.65
N TYR A 56 8.14 -3.77 2.73
CA TYR A 56 8.35 -3.73 1.29
C TYR A 56 8.12 -2.31 0.79
N TRP A 57 9.17 -1.49 0.82
CA TRP A 57 9.16 -0.14 0.25
C TRP A 57 9.59 -0.23 -1.20
N CYS A 58 8.59 -0.26 -2.08
CA CYS A 58 8.77 -0.58 -3.50
C CYS A 58 9.04 0.68 -4.32
N CYS A 59 10.26 0.79 -4.82
CA CYS A 59 10.73 1.74 -5.82
C CYS A 59 10.92 0.99 -7.14
N LEU A 60 9.82 0.67 -7.82
CA LEU A 60 9.79 -0.20 -9.00
C LEU A 60 9.32 0.56 -10.24
N PRO A 61 9.75 0.17 -11.44
CA PRO A 61 9.29 0.76 -12.71
C PRO A 61 7.85 0.34 -13.00
N ILE A 62 6.91 0.98 -12.30
CA ILE A 62 5.46 0.80 -12.48
C ILE A 62 4.84 2.04 -13.13
N THR A 63 3.74 1.82 -13.83
CA THR A 63 3.01 2.84 -14.55
C THR A 63 1.87 3.41 -13.72
N LEU A 64 1.80 4.73 -13.67
CA LEU A 64 0.78 5.49 -12.95
C LEU A 64 0.03 6.42 -13.90
N PRO A 65 -1.27 6.68 -13.67
CA PRO A 65 -1.99 7.71 -14.41
C PRO A 65 -1.37 9.08 -14.21
N CYS A 66 -1.12 9.80 -15.31
CA CYS A 66 -0.62 11.17 -15.29
C CYS A 66 -1.79 12.15 -15.34
N THR A 67 -2.08 12.81 -14.23
CA THR A 67 -3.20 13.76 -14.11
C THR A 67 -2.81 15.22 -14.39
N VAL A 68 -1.51 15.48 -14.59
CA VAL A 68 -0.97 16.85 -14.77
C VAL A 68 -0.54 17.16 -16.19
N SER A 69 -0.50 16.18 -17.08
CA SER A 69 -0.14 16.36 -18.49
C SER A 69 -1.37 16.23 -19.40
N SER A 70 -1.47 17.09 -20.39
CA SER A 70 -2.44 16.95 -21.50
C SER A 70 -1.91 16.07 -22.64
N TYR A 71 -0.64 15.67 -22.62
CA TYR A 71 0.02 14.90 -23.67
C TYR A 71 0.33 13.45 -23.25
N ALA A 72 0.67 13.23 -21.98
CA ALA A 72 0.95 11.92 -21.44
C ALA A 72 -0.18 11.47 -20.54
N ILE A 73 -0.81 10.34 -20.86
CA ILE A 73 -1.90 9.76 -20.07
C ILE A 73 -1.33 9.03 -18.84
N GLU A 74 -0.12 8.52 -18.99
CA GLU A 74 0.57 7.71 -17.99
C GLU A 74 2.04 8.17 -17.87
N TRP A 75 2.65 7.86 -16.75
CA TRP A 75 4.07 7.99 -16.53
C TRP A 75 4.62 6.82 -15.74
N GLN A 76 5.86 6.43 -16.01
CA GLN A 76 6.56 5.38 -15.28
C GLN A 76 7.42 6.01 -14.19
N CYS A 77 7.25 5.60 -12.95
CA CYS A 77 8.19 5.95 -11.88
C CYS A 77 9.36 4.96 -11.86
N TRP A 78 10.49 5.40 -11.34
CA TRP A 78 11.70 4.59 -11.14
C TRP A 78 12.20 3.84 -12.39
N GLY A 79 11.86 4.31 -13.60
CA GLY A 79 12.33 3.72 -14.85
C GLY A 79 13.84 3.79 -14.96
N GLU A 80 14.51 2.66 -15.14
CA GLU A 80 15.99 2.60 -15.22
C GLU A 80 16.55 3.37 -16.41
N ARG A 81 15.80 3.47 -17.51
CA ARG A 81 16.19 4.22 -18.73
C ARG A 81 16.22 5.73 -18.50
N ASP A 82 15.43 6.22 -17.55
CA ASP A 82 15.28 7.64 -17.22
C ASP A 82 15.88 7.98 -15.84
N LYS A 83 16.83 7.21 -15.36
CA LYS A 83 17.45 7.38 -14.04
C LYS A 83 17.99 8.79 -13.79
N ASP A 84 18.55 9.42 -14.81
CA ASP A 84 19.06 10.80 -14.74
C ASP A 84 17.93 11.85 -14.60
N ARG A 85 16.68 11.44 -14.78
CA ARG A 85 15.48 12.29 -14.69
C ARG A 85 14.64 11.99 -13.46
N TRP A 86 15.04 11.06 -12.62
CA TRP A 86 14.31 10.76 -11.39
C TRP A 86 14.14 12.04 -10.57
N ILE A 87 12.95 12.25 -10.04
CA ILE A 87 12.58 13.45 -9.27
C ILE A 87 13.47 13.59 -8.03
N ARG A 88 13.89 12.47 -7.48
CA ARG A 88 14.81 12.41 -6.34
C ARG A 88 15.63 11.11 -6.36
N PRO A 89 16.73 11.05 -5.61
CA PRO A 89 17.45 9.79 -5.43
C PRO A 89 16.60 8.77 -4.67
N MET A 90 16.79 7.50 -4.99
CA MET A 90 16.21 6.40 -4.22
C MET A 90 16.77 6.37 -2.80
N LEU A 91 15.94 6.04 -1.83
CA LEU A 91 16.38 5.90 -0.45
C LEU A 91 17.33 4.70 -0.30
N ASP A 92 18.36 4.85 0.51
CA ASP A 92 19.30 3.77 0.83
C ASP A 92 18.94 3.15 2.18
N GLN A 93 18.05 2.15 2.14
CA GLN A 93 17.61 1.42 3.34
C GLN A 93 17.44 -0.07 3.02
N PRO A 94 17.68 -0.99 3.97
CA PRO A 94 17.63 -2.43 3.74
C PRO A 94 16.28 -2.98 3.24
N TYR A 95 15.20 -2.25 3.49
CA TYR A 95 13.84 -2.62 3.10
C TYR A 95 13.37 -1.98 1.79
N ILE A 96 14.27 -1.27 1.09
CA ILE A 96 13.98 -0.76 -0.24
C ILE A 96 14.03 -1.88 -1.25
N VAL A 97 12.92 -2.06 -1.93
CA VAL A 97 12.75 -3.01 -3.01
C VAL A 97 12.76 -2.26 -4.34
N ASN A 98 13.70 -2.59 -5.20
CA ASN A 98 13.88 -1.95 -6.50
C ASN A 98 13.96 -2.98 -7.63
N PHE A 99 14.13 -2.51 -8.86
CA PHE A 99 14.19 -3.36 -10.05
C PHE A 99 15.24 -4.49 -9.96
N HIS A 100 16.35 -4.28 -9.24
CA HIS A 100 17.45 -5.25 -9.18
C HIS A 100 17.36 -6.24 -8.01
N ASN A 101 16.55 -5.96 -6.99
CA ASN A 101 16.51 -6.77 -5.77
C ASN A 101 15.11 -7.26 -5.38
N HIS A 102 14.08 -7.02 -6.20
CA HIS A 102 12.72 -7.42 -5.87
C HIS A 102 12.58 -8.95 -5.81
N PRO A 103 11.81 -9.47 -4.84
CA PRO A 103 11.57 -10.91 -4.69
C PRO A 103 10.31 -11.38 -5.43
N PHE A 104 9.64 -10.52 -6.19
CA PHE A 104 8.32 -10.76 -6.75
C PHE A 104 8.41 -11.52 -8.08
N ASP A 105 7.89 -12.73 -8.13
CA ASP A 105 7.82 -13.58 -9.32
C ASP A 105 6.70 -13.15 -10.30
N PHE A 106 5.74 -12.36 -9.82
CA PHE A 106 4.64 -11.82 -10.62
C PHE A 106 4.97 -10.48 -11.29
N PHE A 107 6.05 -9.81 -10.87
CA PHE A 107 6.36 -8.46 -11.33
C PHE A 107 6.90 -8.44 -12.76
N GLU A 108 6.31 -7.58 -13.57
CA GLU A 108 6.77 -7.24 -14.92
C GLU A 108 6.99 -5.72 -15.01
N GLU A 109 8.03 -5.30 -15.74
CA GLU A 109 8.29 -3.89 -16.02
C GLU A 109 7.07 -3.28 -16.76
N ASP A 110 6.75 -2.03 -16.48
CA ASP A 110 5.58 -1.30 -17.01
C ASP A 110 4.20 -1.77 -16.47
N MET A 111 4.18 -2.73 -15.55
CA MET A 111 2.95 -3.12 -14.85
C MET A 111 2.26 -1.88 -14.25
N SER A 112 0.94 -1.83 -14.32
CA SER A 112 0.18 -0.75 -13.70
C SER A 112 0.19 -0.83 -12.18
N TYR A 113 -0.08 0.31 -11.53
CA TYR A 113 -0.20 0.40 -10.07
C TYR A 113 -1.21 -0.63 -9.50
N ASP A 114 -2.37 -0.77 -10.14
CA ASP A 114 -3.43 -1.65 -9.66
C ASP A 114 -3.05 -3.13 -9.81
N GLU A 115 -2.44 -3.51 -10.94
CA GLU A 115 -1.94 -4.87 -11.17
C GLU A 115 -0.86 -5.24 -10.16
N PHE A 116 0.09 -4.33 -9.89
CA PHE A 116 1.11 -4.56 -8.87
C PHE A 116 0.51 -4.71 -7.48
N TRP A 117 -0.49 -3.89 -7.14
CA TRP A 117 -1.17 -3.95 -5.85
C TRP A 117 -1.82 -5.32 -5.61
N ASP A 118 -2.56 -5.81 -6.59
CA ASP A 118 -3.25 -7.09 -6.52
C ASP A 118 -2.26 -8.28 -6.55
N GLY A 119 -1.24 -8.19 -7.39
CA GLY A 119 -0.16 -9.16 -7.47
C GLY A 119 0.61 -9.29 -6.14
N PHE A 120 0.97 -8.17 -5.51
CA PHE A 120 1.62 -8.17 -4.21
C PHE A 120 0.76 -8.81 -3.13
N ALA A 121 -0.52 -8.47 -3.09
CA ALA A 121 -1.44 -9.03 -2.11
C ALA A 121 -1.53 -10.56 -2.22
N GLU A 122 -1.68 -11.06 -3.43
CA GLU A 122 -1.74 -12.50 -3.70
C GLU A 122 -0.41 -13.18 -3.37
N TRP A 123 0.71 -12.61 -3.82
CA TRP A 123 2.05 -13.11 -3.53
C TRP A 123 2.34 -13.19 -2.03
N TYR A 124 2.04 -12.12 -1.28
CA TYR A 124 2.26 -12.07 0.17
C TYR A 124 1.36 -13.04 0.93
N SER A 125 0.19 -13.37 0.40
CA SER A 125 -0.75 -14.33 0.99
C SER A 125 -0.19 -15.75 1.09
N GLN A 126 0.71 -16.11 0.17
CA GLN A 126 1.26 -17.46 0.02
C GLN A 126 0.16 -18.55 -0.03
N GLY A 127 -0.95 -18.25 -0.72
CA GLY A 127 -2.10 -19.13 -0.84
C GLY A 127 -2.96 -19.26 0.43
N LYS A 128 -2.75 -18.42 1.44
CA LYS A 128 -3.53 -18.37 2.68
C LYS A 128 -4.43 -17.16 2.66
N THR A 129 -5.56 -17.23 3.37
CA THR A 129 -6.42 -16.07 3.54
C THR A 129 -5.66 -14.91 4.19
N CYS A 130 -5.62 -13.77 3.49
CA CYS A 130 -4.91 -12.57 3.91
C CYS A 130 -5.85 -11.36 3.89
N ALA A 131 -5.75 -10.50 4.91
CA ALA A 131 -6.46 -9.24 4.99
C ALA A 131 -5.53 -8.08 4.63
N ASN A 132 -5.85 -7.35 3.56
CA ASN A 132 -5.18 -6.10 3.18
C ASN A 132 -5.86 -4.95 3.93
N LEU A 133 -5.20 -4.38 4.90
CA LEU A 133 -5.72 -3.24 5.64
C LEU A 133 -5.46 -1.95 4.86
N ILE A 134 -6.51 -1.23 4.51
CA ILE A 134 -6.45 -0.02 3.68
C ILE A 134 -7.05 1.15 4.46
N GLY A 135 -6.24 2.19 4.68
CA GLY A 135 -6.63 3.37 5.43
C GLY A 135 -7.40 4.38 4.58
N ILE A 136 -8.60 4.02 4.14
CA ILE A 136 -9.53 4.94 3.45
C ILE A 136 -10.83 5.08 4.23
N ARG A 137 -11.47 6.25 4.08
CA ARG A 137 -12.73 6.60 4.76
C ARG A 137 -13.82 6.97 3.77
N THR A 138 -15.05 6.62 4.09
CA THR A 138 -16.23 6.93 3.25
C THR A 138 -16.45 8.42 3.08
N ALA A 139 -16.09 9.22 4.10
CA ALA A 139 -16.24 10.68 4.08
C ALA A 139 -15.31 11.41 3.10
N GLU A 140 -14.27 10.75 2.56
CA GLU A 140 -13.27 11.40 1.70
C GLU A 140 -13.75 11.62 0.26
N SER A 141 -14.58 10.71 -0.27
CA SER A 141 -15.16 10.85 -1.60
C SER A 141 -16.35 9.91 -1.84
N LEU A 142 -17.21 10.30 -2.76
CA LEU A 142 -18.35 9.47 -3.18
C LEU A 142 -17.89 8.12 -3.79
N ASN A 143 -16.76 8.10 -4.48
CA ASN A 143 -16.21 6.86 -5.04
C ASN A 143 -15.77 5.90 -3.95
N ARG A 144 -15.09 6.39 -2.89
CA ARG A 144 -14.71 5.58 -1.73
C ARG A 144 -15.93 5.08 -0.96
N PHE A 145 -16.93 5.94 -0.76
CA PHE A 145 -18.21 5.54 -0.18
C PHE A 145 -18.84 4.39 -0.97
N ARG A 146 -18.99 4.54 -2.30
CA ARG A 146 -19.57 3.50 -3.15
C ARG A 146 -18.77 2.20 -3.15
N ALA A 147 -17.44 2.27 -3.17
CA ALA A 147 -16.57 1.10 -3.14
C ALA A 147 -16.72 0.29 -1.85
N ILE A 148 -16.89 0.97 -0.71
CA ILE A 148 -17.03 0.34 0.60
C ILE A 148 -18.47 -0.10 0.86
N MET A 149 -19.48 0.70 0.50
CA MET A 149 -20.89 0.46 0.82
C MET A 149 -21.65 -0.36 -0.25
N ASN A 150 -20.96 -0.90 -1.25
CA ASN A 150 -21.58 -1.75 -2.27
C ASN A 150 -22.06 -3.08 -1.65
N GLU A 151 -23.37 -3.29 -1.62
CA GLU A 151 -24.00 -4.50 -1.05
C GLU A 151 -23.78 -5.76 -1.88
N ARG A 152 -23.43 -5.64 -3.16
CA ARG A 152 -23.24 -6.78 -4.08
C ARG A 152 -21.84 -7.38 -4.05
N LYS A 153 -20.94 -6.86 -3.22
CA LYS A 153 -19.57 -7.35 -3.11
C LYS A 153 -19.49 -8.62 -2.25
N GLU A 154 -18.57 -9.51 -2.58
CA GLU A 154 -18.21 -10.60 -1.69
C GLU A 154 -17.44 -10.06 -0.47
N THR A 155 -17.92 -10.41 0.72
CA THR A 155 -17.36 -9.92 1.98
C THR A 155 -16.75 -11.05 2.80
N MET A 156 -15.82 -10.72 3.69
CA MET A 156 -15.27 -11.66 4.66
C MET A 156 -16.22 -11.81 5.85
N GLY A 157 -16.86 -12.97 5.98
CA GLY A 157 -17.74 -13.26 7.13
C GLY A 157 -18.92 -12.29 7.29
N GLY A 158 -19.43 -11.70 6.20
CA GLY A 158 -20.54 -10.74 6.24
C GLY A 158 -20.18 -9.33 6.70
N MET A 159 -18.90 -9.04 6.96
CA MET A 159 -18.44 -7.72 7.40
C MET A 159 -18.46 -6.72 6.24
N MET A 160 -19.34 -5.72 6.29
CA MET A 160 -19.53 -4.72 5.22
C MET A 160 -18.27 -3.90 4.89
N TRP A 161 -17.36 -3.72 5.83
CA TRP A 161 -16.10 -3.00 5.63
C TRP A 161 -15.00 -3.88 5.00
N THR A 162 -15.37 -5.04 4.43
CA THR A 162 -14.45 -5.91 3.71
C THR A 162 -14.94 -6.15 2.29
N LYS A 163 -14.01 -6.44 1.38
CA LYS A 163 -14.30 -6.78 -0.02
C LYS A 163 -13.28 -7.80 -0.51
N LYS A 164 -13.74 -8.87 -1.15
CA LYS A 164 -12.86 -9.81 -1.87
C LYS A 164 -12.03 -9.05 -2.89
N ASN A 165 -10.74 -9.31 -2.89
CA ASN A 165 -9.79 -8.69 -3.81
C ASN A 165 -9.27 -9.70 -4.84
N THR A 166 -8.55 -10.71 -4.39
CA THR A 166 -8.00 -11.79 -5.21
C THR A 166 -8.51 -13.16 -4.74
N ALA A 167 -7.93 -14.24 -5.23
CA ALA A 167 -8.32 -15.59 -4.79
C ALA A 167 -8.20 -15.79 -3.28
N HIS A 168 -7.15 -15.23 -2.67
CA HIS A 168 -6.83 -15.45 -1.25
C HIS A 168 -6.89 -14.16 -0.40
N THR A 169 -7.17 -13.00 -0.99
CA THR A 169 -7.08 -11.75 -0.26
C THR A 169 -8.40 -10.98 -0.17
N TYR A 170 -8.54 -10.21 0.91
CA TYR A 170 -9.66 -9.30 1.15
C TYR A 170 -9.14 -7.92 1.47
N ASN A 171 -9.66 -6.90 0.78
CA ASN A 171 -9.46 -5.51 1.16
C ASN A 171 -10.35 -5.19 2.36
N CYS A 172 -9.75 -4.71 3.42
CA CYS A 172 -10.38 -4.41 4.69
C CYS A 172 -10.20 -2.93 5.02
N TYR A 173 -11.27 -2.26 5.41
CA TYR A 173 -11.33 -0.82 5.65
C TYR A 173 -11.70 -0.52 7.13
N PRO A 174 -10.81 -0.77 8.11
CA PRO A 174 -11.17 -0.75 9.54
C PRO A 174 -11.61 0.61 10.06
N ILE A 175 -11.19 1.69 9.41
CA ILE A 175 -11.52 3.08 9.79
C ILE A 175 -12.47 3.75 8.80
N TYR A 176 -13.25 2.95 8.07
CA TYR A 176 -14.09 3.44 6.96
C TYR A 176 -15.14 4.48 7.35
N ASP A 177 -15.67 4.41 8.57
CA ASP A 177 -16.69 5.26 9.14
C ASP A 177 -16.15 6.41 10.01
N TRP A 178 -14.82 6.50 10.18
CA TRP A 178 -14.20 7.57 10.96
C TRP A 178 -14.34 8.92 10.27
N ARG A 179 -14.51 9.95 11.08
CA ARG A 179 -14.54 11.35 10.65
C ARG A 179 -13.18 12.03 10.90
N THR A 180 -13.07 13.27 10.45
CA THR A 180 -11.80 14.03 10.62
C THR A 180 -11.54 14.39 12.08
N GLU A 181 -12.58 14.45 12.88
CA GLU A 181 -12.52 14.77 14.31
C GLU A 181 -12.18 13.54 15.18
N ASP A 182 -12.30 12.33 14.65
CA ASP A 182 -12.00 11.08 15.38
C ASP A 182 -10.49 10.78 15.36
#